data_1d3a5ec07eb09753e87ba7e240e8ed02
#
_entry.id   1d3a5ec07eb09753e87ba7e240e8ed02
#
_cell.length_a   1.000
_cell.length_b   1.000
_cell.length_c   1.000
_cell.angle_alpha   90.00
_cell.angle_beta   90.00
_cell.angle_gamma   90.00
#
_symmetry.space_group_name_H-M   'P 1'
#
loop_
_entity.id
_entity.type
_entity.pdbx_description
1 polymer ?
#
loop_
_entity_poly.entity_id
_entity_poly.type
_entity_poly.pdbx_seq_one_letter_code
_entity_poly.pdbx_strand_id
1 'polypeptide(L)'
;LERLLQETFLSCPEQYVARLLPPEAPRLEVTASDDAAILSMVAAGLGVSVLSAFSLAGYEGQVRVLPLAEPLSRRLGAAVKIPPPANSAVRYFLSFLKRQSPAEPADNE
;
A
#
# COMPACT_ATOMS: atom_id res chain seq x y z
N LEU A 1 -12.78 -7.61 -13.93
CA LEU A 1 -13.14 -7.46 -12.52
C LEU A 1 -13.91 -8.68 -12.01
N GLU A 2 -14.95 -9.14 -12.73
CA GLU A 2 -15.79 -10.26 -12.31
C GLU A 2 -15.02 -11.56 -11.99
N ARG A 3 -13.97 -11.87 -12.75
CA ARG A 3 -13.13 -13.04 -12.49
C ARG A 3 -12.28 -12.89 -11.23
N LEU A 4 -11.85 -11.66 -10.89
CA LEU A 4 -11.11 -11.39 -9.66
C LEU A 4 -12.00 -11.50 -8.41
N LEU A 5 -13.30 -11.19 -8.55
CA LEU A 5 -14.26 -11.30 -7.45
C LEU A 5 -14.54 -12.75 -7.01
N GLN A 6 -14.12 -13.74 -7.82
CA GLN A 6 -14.22 -15.16 -7.47
C GLN A 6 -12.99 -15.68 -6.72
N GLU A 7 -11.90 -14.91 -6.73
CA GLU A 7 -10.68 -15.26 -6.03
C GLU A 7 -10.73 -14.82 -4.55
N THR A 8 -10.04 -15.56 -3.70
CA THR A 8 -9.95 -15.17 -2.29
C THR A 8 -9.05 -13.97 -2.15
N PHE A 9 -9.59 -12.86 -1.64
CA PHE A 9 -8.81 -11.67 -1.33
C PHE A 9 -8.14 -11.79 0.04
N LEU A 10 -6.83 -11.61 0.05
CA LEU A 10 -6.03 -11.51 1.26
C LEU A 10 -5.90 -10.03 1.61
N SER A 11 -6.41 -9.64 2.76
CA SER A 11 -6.36 -8.23 3.18
C SER A 11 -6.20 -8.11 4.69
N CYS A 12 -5.52 -7.06 5.11
CA CYS A 12 -5.59 -6.61 6.49
C CYS A 12 -6.82 -5.71 6.65
N PRO A 13 -7.53 -5.77 7.78
CA PRO A 13 -8.74 -4.96 8.01
C PRO A 13 -8.52 -3.46 7.84
N GLU A 14 -7.30 -2.99 8.12
CA GLU A 14 -6.91 -1.59 8.04
C GLU A 14 -6.56 -1.11 6.63
N GLN A 15 -6.42 -2.02 5.67
CA GLN A 15 -6.08 -1.62 4.30
C GLN A 15 -7.25 -0.94 3.61
N TYR A 16 -6.95 0.18 2.97
CA TYR A 16 -7.93 0.94 2.19
C TYR A 16 -8.67 0.07 1.15
N VAL A 17 -7.96 -0.86 0.54
CA VAL A 17 -8.51 -1.78 -0.46
C VAL A 17 -9.61 -2.69 0.11
N ALA A 18 -9.51 -3.08 1.37
CA ALA A 18 -10.54 -3.90 2.01
C ALA A 18 -11.92 -3.22 2.01
N ARG A 19 -11.95 -1.88 1.98
CA ARG A 19 -13.16 -1.07 1.93
C ARG A 19 -13.74 -0.95 0.52
N LEU A 20 -12.95 -1.24 -0.51
CA LEU A 20 -13.37 -1.17 -1.91
C LEU A 20 -13.96 -2.50 -2.39
N LEU A 21 -13.73 -3.58 -1.65
CA LEU A 21 -14.26 -4.88 -2.01
C LEU A 21 -15.75 -4.98 -1.66
N PRO A 22 -16.57 -5.55 -2.56
CA PRO A 22 -17.97 -5.81 -2.25
C PRO A 22 -18.07 -6.76 -1.04
N PRO A 23 -19.14 -6.63 -0.22
CA PRO A 23 -19.31 -7.44 0.99
C PRO A 23 -19.30 -8.96 0.74
N GLU A 24 -19.77 -9.37 -0.42
CA GLU A 24 -19.88 -10.77 -0.85
C GLU A 24 -18.58 -11.36 -1.42
N ALA A 25 -17.55 -10.53 -1.64
CA ALA A 25 -16.27 -11.01 -2.15
C ALA A 25 -15.62 -11.98 -1.17
N PRO A 26 -15.14 -13.15 -1.61
CA PRO A 26 -14.40 -14.05 -0.76
C PRO A 26 -13.18 -13.35 -0.21
N ARG A 27 -13.03 -13.35 1.10
CA ARG A 27 -11.89 -12.67 1.75
C ARG A 27 -11.33 -13.48 2.89
N LEU A 28 -10.03 -13.45 3.03
CA LEU A 28 -9.30 -13.95 4.18
C LEU A 28 -8.67 -12.74 4.88
N GLU A 29 -9.17 -12.43 6.04
CA GLU A 29 -8.57 -11.38 6.87
C GLU A 29 -7.29 -11.90 7.51
N VAL A 30 -6.20 -11.18 7.25
CA VAL A 30 -4.89 -11.49 7.81
C VAL A 30 -4.64 -10.55 8.98
N THR A 31 -4.40 -11.13 10.15
CA THR A 31 -4.15 -10.35 11.37
C THR A 31 -2.77 -9.65 11.35
N ALA A 32 -1.87 -10.08 10.45
CA ALA A 32 -0.58 -9.42 10.28
C ALA A 32 -0.75 -8.12 9.49
N SER A 33 -0.28 -7.02 10.05
CA SER A 33 -0.26 -5.70 9.41
C SER A 33 0.91 -5.50 8.44
N ASP A 34 1.49 -6.59 7.95
CA ASP A 34 2.70 -6.56 7.14
C ASP A 34 2.40 -7.03 5.70
N ASP A 35 2.67 -6.15 4.75
CA ASP A 35 2.54 -6.45 3.32
C ASP A 35 3.41 -7.65 2.89
N ALA A 36 4.55 -7.87 3.54
CA ALA A 36 5.42 -9.00 3.24
C ALA A 36 4.75 -10.35 3.59
N ALA A 37 3.98 -10.41 4.67
CA ALA A 37 3.21 -11.59 5.02
C ALA A 37 2.14 -11.88 3.97
N ILE A 38 1.41 -10.86 3.51
CA ILE A 38 0.41 -10.99 2.44
C ILE A 38 1.06 -11.47 1.15
N LEU A 39 2.19 -10.88 0.75
CA LEU A 39 2.92 -11.29 -0.46
C LEU A 39 3.39 -12.74 -0.40
N SER A 40 3.87 -13.19 0.75
CA SER A 40 4.26 -14.59 0.96
C SER A 40 3.08 -15.53 0.80
N MET A 41 1.90 -15.15 1.30
CA MET A 41 0.66 -15.92 1.14
C MET A 41 0.20 -15.95 -0.33
N VAL A 42 0.28 -14.83 -1.03
CA VAL A 42 0.01 -14.77 -2.48
C VAL A 42 0.96 -15.67 -3.26
N ALA A 43 2.25 -15.60 -2.96
CA ALA A 43 3.26 -16.46 -3.59
C ALA A 43 3.01 -17.96 -3.31
N ALA A 44 2.45 -18.29 -2.16
CA ALA A 44 2.02 -19.65 -1.81
C ALA A 44 0.70 -20.08 -2.49
N GLY A 45 0.04 -19.21 -3.26
CA GLY A 45 -1.17 -19.53 -3.99
C GLY A 45 -2.46 -19.46 -3.16
N LEU A 46 -2.43 -18.82 -1.99
CA LEU A 46 -3.60 -18.74 -1.10
C LEU A 46 -4.67 -17.75 -1.57
N GLY A 47 -4.34 -16.86 -2.49
CA GLY A 47 -5.28 -15.88 -3.02
C GLY A 47 -4.61 -14.72 -3.73
N VAL A 48 -5.33 -13.63 -3.84
CA VAL A 48 -4.90 -12.40 -4.49
C VAL A 48 -4.94 -11.23 -3.50
N SER A 49 -4.17 -10.17 -3.79
CA SER A 49 -4.23 -8.95 -2.99
C SER A 49 -3.98 -7.73 -3.86
N VAL A 50 -4.29 -6.55 -3.34
CA VAL A 50 -3.95 -5.27 -3.95
C VAL A 50 -3.03 -4.53 -3.00
N LEU A 51 -1.81 -4.32 -3.44
CA LEU A 51 -0.74 -3.72 -2.64
C LEU A 51 -0.10 -2.57 -3.41
N SER A 52 0.62 -1.72 -2.69
CA SER A 52 1.38 -0.66 -3.33
C SER A 52 2.58 -1.24 -4.10
N ALA A 53 2.99 -0.58 -5.18
CA ALA A 53 4.18 -0.98 -5.93
C ALA A 53 5.44 -1.03 -5.05
N PHE A 54 5.50 -0.22 -4.00
CA PHE A 54 6.59 -0.24 -3.03
C PHE A 54 6.75 -1.58 -2.31
N SER A 55 5.62 -2.25 -2.03
CA SER A 55 5.61 -3.51 -1.28
C SER A 55 6.13 -4.67 -2.10
N LEU A 56 6.24 -4.52 -3.43
CA LEU A 56 6.66 -5.60 -4.34
C LEU A 56 8.16 -5.82 -4.40
N ALA A 57 8.96 -4.90 -3.89
CA ALA A 57 10.41 -5.02 -3.89
C ALA A 57 10.86 -6.32 -3.18
N GLY A 58 11.67 -7.13 -3.85
CA GLY A 58 12.14 -8.41 -3.34
C GLY A 58 11.24 -9.62 -3.66
N TYR A 59 10.09 -9.39 -4.30
CA TYR A 59 9.15 -10.46 -4.71
C TYR A 59 9.06 -10.63 -6.24
N GLU A 60 9.97 -10.02 -6.97
CA GLU A 60 10.03 -10.12 -8.42
C GLU A 60 10.16 -11.58 -8.85
N GLY A 61 9.28 -12.02 -9.73
CA GLY A 61 9.24 -13.39 -10.21
C GLY A 61 8.56 -14.41 -9.29
N GLN A 62 8.22 -14.05 -8.06
CA GLN A 62 7.49 -14.92 -7.14
C GLN A 62 5.96 -14.73 -7.22
N VAL A 63 5.55 -13.54 -7.61
CA VAL A 63 4.13 -13.18 -7.78
C VAL A 63 3.91 -12.59 -9.17
N ARG A 64 2.71 -12.78 -9.69
CA ARG A 64 2.29 -12.11 -10.93
C ARG A 64 1.61 -10.79 -10.59
N VAL A 65 2.11 -9.71 -11.16
CA VAL A 65 1.54 -8.37 -11.00
C VAL A 65 0.63 -8.07 -12.19
N LEU A 66 -0.60 -7.69 -11.89
CA LEU A 66 -1.59 -7.26 -12.87
C LEU A 66 -1.90 -5.77 -12.63
N PRO A 67 -1.82 -4.94 -13.66
CA PRO A 67 -2.21 -3.54 -13.52
C PRO A 67 -3.72 -3.44 -13.28
N LEU A 68 -4.12 -2.47 -12.47
CA LEU A 68 -5.52 -2.12 -12.30
C LEU A 68 -6.02 -1.36 -13.55
N ALA A 69 -7.28 -1.60 -13.92
CA ALA A 69 -7.91 -0.88 -15.05
C ALA A 69 -7.98 0.63 -14.78
N GLU A 70 -8.24 1.00 -13.52
CA GLU A 70 -8.15 2.37 -13.04
C GLU A 70 -7.00 2.48 -12.06
N PRO A 71 -5.99 3.32 -12.33
CA PRO A 71 -4.88 3.49 -11.40
C PRO A 71 -5.36 4.02 -10.06
N LEU A 72 -4.97 3.33 -8.99
CA LEU A 72 -5.16 3.81 -7.63
C LEU A 72 -3.85 4.38 -7.11
N SER A 73 -3.91 5.52 -6.50
CA SER A 73 -2.78 6.11 -5.82
C SER A 73 -3.17 6.53 -4.41
N ARG A 74 -2.20 6.54 -3.51
CA ARG A 74 -2.38 7.10 -2.17
C ARG A 74 -1.28 8.09 -1.89
N ARG A 75 -1.64 9.17 -1.21
CA ARG A 75 -0.68 10.16 -0.77
C ARG A 75 -0.04 9.70 0.55
N LEU A 76 1.27 9.71 0.60
CA LEU A 76 2.03 9.47 1.82
C LEU A 76 2.61 10.79 2.31
N GLY A 77 2.60 10.99 3.61
CA GLY A 77 3.14 12.19 4.22
C GLY A 77 3.92 11.87 5.50
N ALA A 78 4.80 12.76 5.89
CA ALA A 78 5.48 12.71 7.17
C ALA A 78 4.75 13.59 8.18
N ALA A 79 4.32 13.00 9.29
CA ALA A 79 3.72 13.74 10.40
C ALA A 79 4.79 14.10 11.42
N VAL A 80 4.82 15.36 11.82
CA VAL A 80 5.74 15.86 12.85
C VAL A 80 4.98 16.65 13.90
N LYS A 81 5.52 16.64 15.12
CA LYS A 81 4.99 17.45 16.21
C LYS A 81 5.17 18.95 15.91
N ILE A 82 4.19 19.76 16.28
CA ILE A 82 4.27 21.23 16.19
C ILE A 82 4.50 21.80 17.61
N PRO A 83 5.55 22.58 17.82
CA PRO A 83 6.64 22.92 16.91
C PRO A 83 7.52 21.71 16.59
N PRO A 84 8.21 21.69 15.44
CA PRO A 84 9.10 20.58 15.11
C PRO A 84 10.18 20.41 16.19
N PRO A 85 10.55 19.16 16.52
CA PRO A 85 11.60 18.93 17.51
C PRO A 85 12.91 19.55 17.06
N ALA A 86 13.67 20.10 18.00
CA ALA A 86 14.96 20.71 17.75
C ALA A 86 16.05 19.71 17.34
N ASN A 87 15.73 18.41 17.36
CA ASN A 87 16.65 17.34 17.00
C ASN A 87 17.13 17.49 15.54
N SER A 88 18.44 17.58 15.38
CA SER A 88 19.09 17.74 14.07
C SER A 88 18.85 16.58 13.11
N ALA A 89 18.75 15.37 13.63
CA ALA A 89 18.46 14.16 12.82
C ALA A 89 17.05 14.22 12.20
N VAL A 90 16.05 14.64 12.96
CA VAL A 90 14.67 14.84 12.44
C VAL A 90 14.64 15.91 11.38
N ARG A 91 15.31 17.04 11.61
CA ARG A 91 15.40 18.14 10.63
C ARG A 91 16.09 17.70 9.35
N TYR A 92 17.19 16.97 9.47
CA TYR A 92 17.91 16.43 8.33
C TYR A 92 17.05 15.48 7.52
N PHE A 93 16.36 14.54 8.18
CA PHE A 93 15.47 13.58 7.53
C PHE A 93 14.31 14.28 6.79
N LEU A 94 13.67 15.26 7.41
CA LEU A 94 12.61 16.04 6.77
C LEU A 94 13.11 16.80 5.54
N SER A 95 14.31 17.40 5.63
CA SER A 95 14.93 18.06 4.49
C SER A 95 15.28 17.08 3.36
N PHE A 96 15.70 15.88 3.71
CA PHE A 96 15.95 14.80 2.75
C PHE A 96 14.65 14.40 2.03
N LEU A 97 13.57 14.14 2.78
CA LEU A 97 12.27 13.79 2.20
C LEU A 97 11.75 14.87 1.24
N LYS A 98 11.84 16.15 1.61
CA LYS A 98 11.43 17.25 0.75
C LYS A 98 12.18 17.29 -0.58
N ARG A 99 13.47 16.93 -0.57
CA ARG A 99 14.29 16.88 -1.81
C ARG A 99 13.95 15.67 -2.68
N GLN A 100 13.44 14.59 -2.10
CA GLN A 100 13.08 13.38 -2.81
C GLN A 100 11.62 13.38 -3.30
N SER A 101 10.77 14.20 -2.70
CA SER A 101 9.38 14.32 -3.11
C SER A 101 9.29 15.13 -4.41
N PRO A 102 8.58 14.66 -5.42
CA PRO A 102 8.23 15.50 -6.57
C PRO A 102 7.45 16.72 -6.06
N ALA A 103 7.67 17.86 -6.71
CA ALA A 103 6.94 19.08 -6.38
C ALA A 103 5.43 18.78 -6.40
N GLU A 104 4.77 19.12 -5.31
CA GLU A 104 3.33 18.96 -5.19
C GLU A 104 2.66 19.79 -6.28
N PRO A 105 1.80 19.21 -7.13
CA PRO A 105 0.97 20.05 -7.99
C PRO A 105 0.16 20.96 -7.06
N ALA A 106 0.21 22.26 -7.29
CA ALA A 106 -0.56 23.22 -6.52
C ALA A 106 -2.01 22.73 -6.42
N ASP A 107 -2.50 22.50 -5.19
CA ASP A 107 -3.90 22.26 -4.95
C ASP A 107 -4.65 23.49 -5.48
N ASN A 108 -5.23 23.36 -6.65
CA ASN A 108 -6.29 24.25 -7.06
C ASN A 108 -7.48 23.88 -6.19
N GLU A 109 -7.72 24.69 -5.21
CA GLU A 109 -9.01 24.76 -4.52
C GLU A 109 -10.16 24.93 -5.52
#